data_7754c5482e45d18dd29971eac7e5b089
#
_entry.id   7754c5482e45d18dd29971eac7e5b089
#
_cell.length_a   1.000
_cell.length_b   1.000
_cell.length_c   1.000
_cell.angle_alpha   90.00
_cell.angle_beta   90.00
_cell.angle_gamma   90.00
#
_symmetry.space_group_name_H-M   'P 1'
#
loop_
_entity.id
_entity.type
_entity.pdbx_description
1 polymer ?
#
loop_
_entity_poly.entity_id
_entity_poly.type
_entity_poly.pdbx_seq_one_letter_code
_entity_poly.pdbx_strand_id
1 'polypeptide(L)'
;KTDITTRSNILYKIADVLEKNLNLLAVAECLDNGKPIRECMAADLPLVIDHWRYFAGVIRAEEGSIAEISNNQYSYNFHEPLGVVGQIVPWNFPLLMATWKLAPALAAGNCSVLKPAEQTPASIMVMMELIGDLLPPGVVNIVSGFGLEAGKPLASSKRVAKVAFTGETTTGRLIMQYAAQNIIPITLELGGKSPNIFFEDIMEKDDDFFDKCIEGFVMFNLNQGEVCTCPSRALIQESIYDKFMERAIARTKAVVQDNPLKMETMIGAQASVEQMEKIKSYLELGKKEGAKVLTGGSAAKLNSGLEKGN
;
A
#
# COMPACT_ATOMS: atom_id res chain seq x y z
N LYS A 1 -7.67 -3.66 -30.21
CA LYS A 1 -7.25 -2.51 -29.37
C LYS A 1 -8.51 -1.77 -28.92
N THR A 2 -8.65 -1.53 -27.62
CA THR A 2 -9.74 -0.74 -27.04
C THR A 2 -9.34 0.74 -27.07
N ASP A 3 -10.22 1.61 -27.53
CA ASP A 3 -9.97 3.05 -27.58
C ASP A 3 -9.96 3.69 -26.15
N ILE A 4 -9.43 4.92 -26.06
CA ILE A 4 -9.27 5.64 -24.79
C ILE A 4 -10.60 5.85 -24.10
N THR A 5 -11.65 6.25 -24.82
CA THR A 5 -12.97 6.52 -24.24
C THR A 5 -13.58 5.27 -23.63
N THR A 6 -13.48 4.16 -24.34
CA THR A 6 -13.97 2.86 -23.84
C THR A 6 -13.22 2.42 -22.59
N ARG A 7 -11.89 2.54 -22.57
CA ARG A 7 -11.09 2.24 -21.36
C ARG A 7 -11.49 3.13 -20.18
N SER A 8 -11.57 4.43 -20.40
CA SER A 8 -12.03 5.39 -19.37
C SER A 8 -13.38 4.97 -18.78
N ASN A 9 -14.36 4.66 -19.62
CA ASN A 9 -15.69 4.25 -19.17
C ASN A 9 -15.68 2.93 -18.39
N ILE A 10 -14.83 1.97 -18.77
CA ILE A 10 -14.64 0.72 -18.01
C ILE A 10 -14.10 1.03 -16.60
N LEU A 11 -13.09 1.87 -16.50
CA LEU A 11 -12.48 2.23 -15.20
C LEU A 11 -13.47 2.96 -14.28
N TYR A 12 -14.33 3.85 -14.81
CA TYR A 12 -15.43 4.45 -14.03
C TYR A 12 -16.42 3.40 -13.54
N LYS A 13 -16.82 2.46 -14.39
CA LYS A 13 -17.71 1.35 -13.98
C LYS A 13 -17.08 0.47 -12.90
N ILE A 14 -15.78 0.21 -12.98
CA ILE A 14 -15.05 -0.50 -11.93
C ILE A 14 -15.18 0.28 -10.61
N ALA A 15 -14.87 1.58 -10.60
CA ALA A 15 -14.99 2.41 -9.40
C ALA A 15 -16.41 2.36 -8.81
N ASP A 16 -17.45 2.46 -9.64
CA ASP A 16 -18.85 2.42 -9.19
C ASP A 16 -19.23 1.06 -8.59
N VAL A 17 -18.74 -0.05 -9.16
CA VAL A 17 -18.95 -1.40 -8.60
C VAL A 17 -18.24 -1.56 -7.27
N LEU A 18 -16.99 -1.06 -7.13
CA LEU A 18 -16.25 -1.12 -5.86
C LEU A 18 -16.92 -0.27 -4.78
N GLU A 19 -17.36 0.94 -5.11
CA GLU A 19 -18.09 1.82 -4.19
C GLU A 19 -19.39 1.18 -3.68
N LYS A 20 -20.17 0.57 -4.59
CA LYS A 20 -21.40 -0.14 -4.23
C LYS A 20 -21.14 -1.33 -3.30
N ASN A 21 -19.97 -1.95 -3.38
CA ASN A 21 -19.58 -3.11 -2.57
C ASN A 21 -18.54 -2.78 -1.49
N LEU A 22 -18.43 -1.50 -1.09
CA LEU A 22 -17.41 -1.02 -0.15
C LEU A 22 -17.38 -1.85 1.13
N ASN A 23 -18.54 -2.11 1.75
CA ASN A 23 -18.62 -2.85 3.01
C ASN A 23 -18.10 -4.30 2.85
N LEU A 24 -18.44 -4.98 1.77
CA LEU A 24 -17.95 -6.34 1.49
C LEU A 24 -16.43 -6.36 1.36
N LEU A 25 -15.89 -5.42 0.58
CA LEU A 25 -14.46 -5.30 0.36
C LEU A 25 -13.72 -4.90 1.64
N ALA A 26 -14.29 -4.00 2.46
CA ALA A 26 -13.72 -3.63 3.75
C ALA A 26 -13.62 -4.81 4.71
N VAL A 27 -14.66 -5.64 4.77
CA VAL A 27 -14.65 -6.87 5.59
C VAL A 27 -13.62 -7.86 5.05
N ALA A 28 -13.56 -8.08 3.74
CA ALA A 28 -12.57 -8.97 3.12
C ALA A 28 -11.13 -8.53 3.41
N GLU A 29 -10.84 -7.22 3.26
CA GLU A 29 -9.54 -6.64 3.56
C GLU A 29 -9.17 -6.78 5.05
N CYS A 30 -10.12 -6.45 5.94
CA CYS A 30 -9.95 -6.54 7.38
C CYS A 30 -9.66 -7.98 7.85
N LEU A 31 -10.41 -8.97 7.37
CA LEU A 31 -10.24 -10.37 7.75
C LEU A 31 -8.96 -10.99 7.21
N ASP A 32 -8.54 -10.60 6.02
CA ASP A 32 -7.37 -11.16 5.35
C ASP A 32 -6.05 -10.58 5.87
N ASN A 33 -6.04 -9.27 6.17
CA ASN A 33 -4.83 -8.55 6.60
C ASN A 33 -4.72 -8.40 8.12
N GLY A 34 -5.85 -8.35 8.84
CA GLY A 34 -5.88 -8.06 10.28
C GLY A 34 -6.02 -6.58 10.63
N LYS A 35 -6.00 -5.67 9.66
CA LYS A 35 -6.16 -4.22 9.91
C LYS A 35 -7.56 -3.85 10.41
N PRO A 36 -7.70 -2.74 11.16
CA PRO A 36 -9.00 -2.30 11.64
C PRO A 36 -9.96 -1.97 10.51
N ILE A 37 -11.20 -2.44 10.60
CA ILE A 37 -12.24 -2.18 9.60
C ILE A 37 -12.51 -0.69 9.42
N ARG A 38 -12.33 0.12 10.48
CA ARG A 38 -12.45 1.57 10.40
C ARG A 38 -11.47 2.19 9.40
N GLU A 39 -10.24 1.67 9.31
CA GLU A 39 -9.22 2.13 8.35
C GLU A 39 -9.57 1.67 6.94
N CYS A 40 -10.01 0.42 6.78
CA CYS A 40 -10.50 -0.07 5.50
C CYS A 40 -11.61 0.83 4.93
N MET A 41 -12.59 1.20 5.78
CA MET A 41 -13.76 1.98 5.36
C MET A 41 -13.48 3.48 5.20
N ALA A 42 -12.61 4.05 6.04
CA ALA A 42 -12.38 5.50 6.06
C ALA A 42 -11.20 5.95 5.20
N ALA A 43 -10.25 5.06 4.91
CA ALA A 43 -9.04 5.38 4.16
C ALA A 43 -8.84 4.47 2.93
N ASP A 44 -8.66 3.16 3.11
CA ASP A 44 -8.20 2.28 2.04
C ASP A 44 -9.19 2.23 0.87
N LEU A 45 -10.46 1.90 1.14
CA LEU A 45 -11.47 1.74 0.10
C LEU A 45 -11.82 3.05 -0.60
N PRO A 46 -12.00 4.18 0.10
CA PRO A 46 -12.15 5.48 -0.55
C PRO A 46 -11.00 5.82 -1.48
N LEU A 47 -9.74 5.57 -1.09
CA LEU A 47 -8.57 5.76 -1.95
C LEU A 47 -8.55 4.80 -3.15
N VAL A 48 -8.92 3.54 -2.96
CA VAL A 48 -9.08 2.58 -4.05
C VAL A 48 -10.05 3.11 -5.10
N ILE A 49 -11.24 3.55 -4.69
CA ILE A 49 -12.28 4.06 -5.58
C ILE A 49 -11.83 5.34 -6.29
N ASP A 50 -11.23 6.26 -5.54
CA ASP A 50 -10.72 7.52 -6.08
C ASP A 50 -9.64 7.31 -7.13
N HIS A 51 -8.71 6.40 -6.91
CA HIS A 51 -7.65 6.09 -7.89
C HIS A 51 -8.19 5.50 -9.20
N TRP A 52 -9.18 4.63 -9.14
CA TRP A 52 -9.84 4.16 -10.35
C TRP A 52 -10.49 5.32 -11.12
N ARG A 53 -11.17 6.25 -10.43
CA ARG A 53 -11.77 7.46 -11.02
C ARG A 53 -10.71 8.41 -11.57
N TYR A 54 -9.62 8.60 -10.82
CA TYR A 54 -8.51 9.45 -11.27
C TYR A 54 -7.93 8.97 -12.60
N PHE A 55 -7.57 7.69 -12.72
CA PHE A 55 -7.00 7.15 -13.95
C PHE A 55 -8.03 7.05 -15.09
N ALA A 56 -9.31 6.90 -14.79
CA ALA A 56 -10.38 7.01 -15.78
C ALA A 56 -10.46 8.42 -16.38
N GLY A 57 -10.27 9.45 -15.56
CA GLY A 57 -10.25 10.85 -15.99
C GLY A 57 -8.97 11.23 -16.74
N VAL A 58 -7.81 10.96 -16.13
CA VAL A 58 -6.51 11.44 -16.63
C VAL A 58 -6.15 10.87 -17.99
N ILE A 59 -6.53 9.62 -18.30
CA ILE A 59 -6.23 9.02 -19.60
C ILE A 59 -6.88 9.77 -20.77
N ARG A 60 -7.97 10.49 -20.53
CA ARG A 60 -8.65 11.29 -21.56
C ARG A 60 -7.96 12.62 -21.81
N ALA A 61 -7.12 13.07 -20.90
CA ALA A 61 -6.34 14.30 -20.99
C ALA A 61 -4.89 14.06 -21.40
N GLU A 62 -4.50 12.80 -21.63
CA GLU A 62 -3.14 12.48 -22.05
C GLU A 62 -2.91 12.90 -23.50
N GLU A 63 -1.85 13.65 -23.71
CA GLU A 63 -1.47 14.21 -24.99
C GLU A 63 -0.11 13.64 -25.45
N GLY A 64 0.08 13.61 -26.77
CA GLY A 64 1.41 13.44 -27.37
C GLY A 64 2.09 14.79 -27.58
N SER A 65 3.21 14.78 -28.28
CA SER A 65 3.88 16.02 -28.67
C SER A 65 4.24 16.01 -30.15
N ILE A 66 4.34 17.20 -30.73
CA ILE A 66 4.86 17.44 -32.06
C ILE A 66 5.98 18.48 -31.97
N ALA A 67 7.09 18.24 -32.67
CA ALA A 67 8.19 19.17 -32.79
C ALA A 67 8.62 19.30 -34.24
N GLU A 68 8.84 20.53 -34.70
CA GLU A 68 9.49 20.80 -35.96
C GLU A 68 11.00 20.60 -35.82
N ILE A 69 11.59 19.72 -36.64
CA ILE A 69 13.03 19.47 -36.67
C ILE A 69 13.71 20.32 -37.73
N SER A 70 13.03 20.53 -38.87
CA SER A 70 13.43 21.38 -39.97
C SER A 70 12.21 21.78 -40.80
N ASN A 71 12.38 22.65 -41.77
CA ASN A 71 11.30 23.12 -42.64
C ASN A 71 10.47 22.00 -43.28
N ASN A 72 11.01 20.77 -43.38
CA ASN A 72 10.37 19.65 -44.05
C ASN A 72 10.25 18.40 -43.17
N GLN A 73 10.54 18.50 -41.86
CA GLN A 73 10.56 17.35 -40.96
C GLN A 73 9.90 17.67 -39.62
N TYR A 74 8.97 16.82 -39.23
CA TYR A 74 8.28 16.90 -37.93
C TYR A 74 8.47 15.60 -37.18
N SER A 75 8.67 15.68 -35.87
CA SER A 75 8.66 14.54 -34.95
C SER A 75 7.34 14.49 -34.21
N TYR A 76 6.73 13.31 -34.14
CA TYR A 76 5.53 13.04 -33.38
C TYR A 76 5.84 12.04 -32.29
N ASN A 77 5.42 12.32 -31.05
CA ASN A 77 5.48 11.40 -29.95
C ASN A 77 4.09 10.91 -29.57
N PHE A 78 3.91 9.60 -29.54
CA PHE A 78 2.68 8.95 -29.11
C PHE A 78 2.98 8.01 -27.97
N HIS A 79 2.06 7.91 -27.00
CA HIS A 79 2.11 6.93 -25.95
C HIS A 79 1.38 5.64 -26.41
N GLU A 80 2.06 4.51 -26.33
CA GLU A 80 1.51 3.20 -26.67
C GLU A 80 1.58 2.25 -25.47
N PRO A 81 0.63 1.28 -25.37
CA PRO A 81 0.72 0.23 -24.38
C PRO A 81 2.03 -0.56 -24.51
N LEU A 82 2.65 -0.89 -23.39
CA LEU A 82 3.84 -1.76 -23.36
C LEU A 82 3.51 -3.21 -23.74
N GLY A 83 2.28 -3.64 -23.47
CA GLY A 83 1.81 -5.01 -23.69
C GLY A 83 1.41 -5.71 -22.41
N VAL A 84 2.03 -6.85 -22.08
CA VAL A 84 1.77 -7.56 -20.82
C VAL A 84 2.72 -7.05 -19.74
N VAL A 85 2.17 -6.60 -18.61
CA VAL A 85 2.95 -6.12 -17.46
C VAL A 85 2.79 -7.07 -16.26
N GLY A 86 3.91 -7.39 -15.62
CA GLY A 86 3.95 -8.14 -14.37
C GLY A 86 3.85 -7.19 -13.18
N GLN A 87 2.96 -7.51 -12.24
CA GLN A 87 2.71 -6.69 -11.05
C GLN A 87 2.78 -7.56 -9.81
N ILE A 88 3.58 -7.16 -8.82
CA ILE A 88 3.76 -7.89 -7.57
C ILE A 88 3.49 -6.91 -6.44
N VAL A 89 2.52 -7.25 -5.58
CA VAL A 89 2.04 -6.37 -4.52
C VAL A 89 2.29 -6.98 -3.13
N PRO A 90 2.49 -6.13 -2.10
CA PRO A 90 2.73 -6.55 -0.73
C PRO A 90 1.41 -6.87 -0.01
N TRP A 91 1.57 -7.33 1.23
CA TRP A 91 0.48 -7.76 2.10
C TRP A 91 -0.15 -6.64 2.96
N ASN A 92 0.50 -5.47 3.09
CA ASN A 92 0.06 -4.46 4.06
C ASN A 92 -1.11 -3.57 3.58
N PHE A 93 -1.29 -3.39 2.28
CA PHE A 93 -2.42 -2.70 1.66
C PHE A 93 -2.86 -3.44 0.40
N PRO A 94 -3.43 -4.65 0.51
CA PRO A 94 -3.68 -5.54 -0.63
C PRO A 94 -4.44 -4.87 -1.78
N LEU A 95 -5.66 -4.40 -1.54
CA LEU A 95 -6.50 -3.76 -2.55
C LEU A 95 -5.93 -2.44 -3.07
N LEU A 96 -5.39 -1.62 -2.18
CA LEU A 96 -4.85 -0.32 -2.55
C LEU A 96 -3.62 -0.48 -3.46
N MET A 97 -2.71 -1.38 -3.12
CA MET A 97 -1.51 -1.63 -3.92
C MET A 97 -1.83 -2.31 -5.25
N ALA A 98 -2.83 -3.20 -5.28
CA ALA A 98 -3.34 -3.75 -6.53
C ALA A 98 -3.92 -2.65 -7.42
N THR A 99 -4.73 -1.75 -6.86
CA THR A 99 -5.33 -0.62 -7.59
C THR A 99 -4.27 0.33 -8.15
N TRP A 100 -3.25 0.70 -7.36
CA TRP A 100 -2.18 1.59 -7.81
C TRP A 100 -1.38 1.05 -9.00
N LYS A 101 -1.43 -0.26 -9.22
CA LYS A 101 -0.79 -0.91 -10.36
C LYS A 101 -1.76 -1.22 -11.49
N LEU A 102 -2.96 -1.72 -11.18
CA LEU A 102 -3.95 -2.10 -12.20
C LEU A 102 -4.55 -0.88 -12.89
N ALA A 103 -4.98 0.13 -12.15
CA ALA A 103 -5.69 1.27 -12.71
C ALA A 103 -4.86 2.02 -13.78
N PRO A 104 -3.61 2.44 -13.52
CA PRO A 104 -2.78 3.08 -14.55
C PRO A 104 -2.42 2.14 -15.70
N ALA A 105 -2.16 0.86 -15.42
CA ALA A 105 -1.81 -0.10 -16.47
C ALA A 105 -2.96 -0.32 -17.44
N LEU A 106 -4.19 -0.47 -16.93
CA LEU A 106 -5.39 -0.65 -17.75
C LEU A 106 -5.79 0.64 -18.47
N ALA A 107 -5.65 1.80 -17.81
CA ALA A 107 -5.84 3.10 -18.43
C ALA A 107 -4.94 3.26 -19.67
N ALA A 108 -3.67 2.92 -19.55
CA ALA A 108 -2.70 2.95 -20.64
C ALA A 108 -2.92 1.85 -21.69
N GLY A 109 -3.85 0.90 -21.47
CA GLY A 109 -4.20 -0.16 -22.44
C GLY A 109 -3.32 -1.41 -22.34
N ASN A 110 -2.62 -1.63 -21.24
CA ASN A 110 -1.84 -2.84 -21.00
C ASN A 110 -2.72 -3.98 -20.50
N CYS A 111 -2.22 -5.22 -20.65
CA CYS A 111 -2.72 -6.40 -19.96
C CYS A 111 -1.84 -6.66 -18.74
N SER A 112 -2.43 -7.13 -17.64
CA SER A 112 -1.73 -7.33 -16.37
C SER A 112 -1.74 -8.77 -15.91
N VAL A 113 -0.59 -9.24 -15.42
CA VAL A 113 -0.49 -10.43 -14.57
C VAL A 113 -0.09 -9.95 -13.19
N LEU A 114 -1.00 -10.06 -12.22
CA LEU A 114 -0.79 -9.58 -10.86
C LEU A 114 -0.61 -10.75 -9.90
N LYS A 115 0.48 -10.71 -9.14
CA LYS A 115 0.73 -11.62 -8.02
C LYS A 115 0.46 -10.88 -6.70
N PRO A 116 -0.62 -11.22 -5.98
CA PRO A 116 -0.81 -10.75 -4.60
C PRO A 116 0.22 -11.37 -3.66
N ALA A 117 0.36 -10.80 -2.48
CA ALA A 117 1.07 -11.47 -1.40
C ALA A 117 0.33 -12.76 -1.02
N GLU A 118 1.07 -13.79 -0.69
CA GLU A 118 0.52 -15.09 -0.31
C GLU A 118 -0.29 -15.03 0.99
N GLN A 119 0.01 -14.07 1.85
CA GLN A 119 -0.68 -13.87 3.12
C GLN A 119 -2.04 -13.19 2.95
N THR A 120 -2.22 -12.34 1.93
CA THR A 120 -3.39 -11.46 1.82
C THR A 120 -3.94 -11.37 0.38
N PRO A 121 -4.36 -12.49 -0.24
CA PRO A 121 -4.91 -12.49 -1.58
C PRO A 121 -6.43 -12.27 -1.64
N ALA A 122 -7.17 -12.47 -0.53
CA ALA A 122 -8.62 -12.66 -0.57
C ALA A 122 -9.37 -11.43 -1.04
N SER A 123 -9.05 -10.24 -0.54
CA SER A 123 -9.71 -9.00 -0.95
C SER A 123 -9.53 -8.70 -2.43
N ILE A 124 -8.35 -9.00 -3.01
CA ILE A 124 -8.07 -8.87 -4.44
C ILE A 124 -8.92 -9.87 -5.25
N MET A 125 -9.06 -11.09 -4.76
CA MET A 125 -9.89 -12.11 -5.44
C MET A 125 -11.36 -11.70 -5.42
N VAL A 126 -11.89 -11.21 -4.30
CA VAL A 126 -13.26 -10.66 -4.21
C VAL A 126 -13.44 -9.49 -5.17
N MET A 127 -12.47 -8.57 -5.24
CA MET A 127 -12.50 -7.49 -6.23
C MET A 127 -12.62 -8.05 -7.65
N MET A 128 -11.83 -9.06 -8.01
CA MET A 128 -11.86 -9.64 -9.35
C MET A 128 -13.17 -10.36 -9.67
N GLU A 129 -13.82 -11.00 -8.70
CA GLU A 129 -15.17 -11.54 -8.86
C GLU A 129 -16.19 -10.46 -9.18
N LEU A 130 -16.09 -9.30 -8.53
CA LEU A 130 -17.01 -8.18 -8.73
C LEU A 130 -16.82 -7.46 -10.08
N ILE A 131 -15.59 -7.38 -10.60
CA ILE A 131 -15.28 -6.57 -11.78
C ILE A 131 -14.93 -7.40 -13.03
N GLY A 132 -14.81 -8.72 -12.92
CA GLY A 132 -14.32 -9.59 -13.99
C GLY A 132 -15.09 -9.45 -15.29
N ASP A 133 -16.41 -9.35 -15.21
CA ASP A 133 -17.30 -9.21 -16.39
C ASP A 133 -17.21 -7.83 -17.06
N LEU A 134 -16.60 -6.84 -16.42
CA LEU A 134 -16.37 -5.52 -17.01
C LEU A 134 -15.14 -5.49 -17.92
N LEU A 135 -14.26 -6.48 -17.80
CA LEU A 135 -13.00 -6.56 -18.52
C LEU A 135 -13.04 -7.64 -19.61
N PRO A 136 -12.44 -7.39 -20.77
CA PRO A 136 -12.26 -8.46 -21.73
C PRO A 136 -11.45 -9.63 -21.14
N PRO A 137 -11.77 -10.89 -21.49
CA PRO A 137 -11.04 -12.05 -20.98
C PRO A 137 -9.53 -11.95 -21.22
N GLY A 138 -8.72 -12.26 -20.18
CA GLY A 138 -7.26 -12.25 -20.26
C GLY A 138 -6.60 -10.88 -20.10
N VAL A 139 -7.37 -9.79 -19.91
CA VAL A 139 -6.79 -8.45 -19.67
C VAL A 139 -6.16 -8.36 -18.31
N VAL A 140 -6.80 -8.91 -17.26
CA VAL A 140 -6.23 -9.04 -15.91
C VAL A 140 -6.23 -10.52 -15.52
N ASN A 141 -5.11 -10.99 -15.02
CA ASN A 141 -4.91 -12.36 -14.55
C ASN A 141 -4.25 -12.33 -13.19
N ILE A 142 -4.82 -13.01 -12.21
CA ILE A 142 -4.24 -13.13 -10.89
C ILE A 142 -3.50 -14.46 -10.80
N VAL A 143 -2.27 -14.43 -10.28
CA VAL A 143 -1.42 -15.62 -10.06
C VAL A 143 -1.02 -15.66 -8.60
N SER A 144 -1.64 -16.56 -7.84
CA SER A 144 -1.28 -16.81 -6.45
C SER A 144 -0.08 -17.76 -6.36
N GLY A 145 0.72 -17.63 -5.30
CA GLY A 145 1.88 -18.48 -5.04
C GLY A 145 2.99 -17.73 -4.32
N PHE A 146 3.99 -18.47 -3.86
CA PHE A 146 5.13 -17.90 -3.17
C PHE A 146 6.11 -17.18 -4.10
N GLY A 147 7.03 -16.43 -3.50
CA GLY A 147 7.98 -15.59 -4.23
C GLY A 147 8.81 -16.34 -5.27
N LEU A 148 9.31 -17.54 -4.94
CA LEU A 148 10.13 -18.35 -5.87
C LEU A 148 9.29 -19.07 -6.94
N GLU A 149 8.06 -19.44 -6.63
CA GLU A 149 7.19 -20.25 -7.49
C GLU A 149 6.41 -19.39 -8.50
N ALA A 150 5.91 -18.23 -8.08
CA ALA A 150 5.13 -17.33 -8.93
C ALA A 150 5.84 -16.00 -9.19
N GLY A 151 6.47 -15.40 -8.18
CA GLY A 151 7.12 -14.09 -8.29
C GLY A 151 8.35 -14.09 -9.20
N LYS A 152 9.28 -15.03 -9.00
CA LYS A 152 10.50 -15.14 -9.83
C LYS A 152 10.19 -15.44 -11.30
N PRO A 153 9.33 -16.44 -11.65
CA PRO A 153 8.97 -16.66 -13.06
C PRO A 153 8.30 -15.45 -13.70
N LEU A 154 7.42 -14.74 -12.96
CA LEU A 154 6.78 -13.52 -13.48
C LEU A 154 7.82 -12.43 -13.75
N ALA A 155 8.74 -12.18 -12.81
CA ALA A 155 9.76 -11.14 -12.92
C ALA A 155 10.83 -11.43 -13.98
N SER A 156 11.06 -12.69 -14.36
CA SER A 156 12.04 -13.10 -15.36
C SER A 156 11.43 -13.55 -16.70
N SER A 157 10.11 -13.41 -16.88
CA SER A 157 9.44 -13.88 -18.09
C SER A 157 9.76 -13.01 -19.31
N LYS A 158 10.26 -13.58 -20.38
CA LYS A 158 10.43 -12.91 -21.69
C LYS A 158 9.13 -12.38 -22.33
N ARG A 159 7.98 -12.80 -21.79
CA ARG A 159 6.63 -12.38 -22.26
C ARG A 159 6.15 -11.12 -21.53
N VAL A 160 6.87 -10.66 -20.51
CA VAL A 160 6.55 -9.47 -19.70
C VAL A 160 7.36 -8.29 -20.19
N ALA A 161 6.68 -7.22 -20.56
CA ALA A 161 7.30 -5.99 -21.07
C ALA A 161 7.81 -5.05 -19.96
N LYS A 162 7.22 -5.14 -18.75
CA LYS A 162 7.64 -4.36 -17.57
C LYS A 162 7.21 -5.09 -16.31
N VAL A 163 7.99 -4.96 -15.24
CA VAL A 163 7.63 -5.41 -13.88
C VAL A 163 7.46 -4.21 -12.96
N ALA A 164 6.36 -4.17 -12.22
CA ALA A 164 6.12 -3.22 -11.14
C ALA A 164 6.02 -3.99 -9.81
N PHE A 165 6.93 -3.73 -8.90
CA PHE A 165 7.03 -4.37 -7.59
C PHE A 165 6.83 -3.34 -6.48
N THR A 166 6.05 -3.71 -5.46
CA THR A 166 6.04 -3.03 -4.17
C THR A 166 6.25 -4.07 -3.08
N GLY A 167 7.17 -3.81 -2.15
CA GLY A 167 7.45 -4.72 -1.05
C GLY A 167 8.76 -4.41 -0.33
N GLU A 168 9.32 -5.43 0.28
CA GLU A 168 10.52 -5.35 1.09
C GLU A 168 11.79 -5.14 0.21
N THR A 169 12.77 -4.39 0.71
CA THR A 169 13.97 -3.98 -0.04
C THR A 169 14.81 -5.16 -0.52
N THR A 170 14.97 -6.20 0.29
CA THR A 170 15.76 -7.38 -0.10
C THR A 170 15.09 -8.14 -1.24
N THR A 171 13.76 -8.27 -1.18
CA THR A 171 12.96 -8.83 -2.28
C THR A 171 13.04 -7.98 -3.53
N GLY A 172 13.00 -6.65 -3.39
CA GLY A 172 13.18 -5.72 -4.51
C GLY A 172 14.51 -5.91 -5.25
N ARG A 173 15.61 -6.14 -4.53
CA ARG A 173 16.91 -6.48 -5.11
C ARG A 173 16.87 -7.78 -5.92
N LEU A 174 16.17 -8.81 -5.40
CA LEU A 174 15.97 -10.08 -6.11
C LEU A 174 15.14 -9.89 -7.38
N ILE A 175 14.05 -9.12 -7.32
CA ILE A 175 13.21 -8.79 -8.49
C ILE A 175 14.06 -8.10 -9.57
N MET A 176 14.91 -7.13 -9.18
CA MET A 176 15.83 -6.47 -10.10
C MET A 176 16.77 -7.47 -10.79
N GLN A 177 17.34 -8.40 -10.02
CA GLN A 177 18.22 -9.45 -10.56
C GLN A 177 17.49 -10.39 -11.53
N TYR A 178 16.24 -10.75 -11.22
CA TYR A 178 15.43 -11.60 -12.10
C TYR A 178 15.08 -10.88 -13.41
N ALA A 179 14.66 -9.63 -13.33
CA ALA A 179 14.31 -8.82 -14.49
C ALA A 179 15.55 -8.56 -15.39
N ALA A 180 16.71 -8.34 -14.80
CA ALA A 180 17.97 -8.09 -15.52
C ALA A 180 18.35 -9.22 -16.47
N GLN A 181 17.95 -10.46 -16.20
CA GLN A 181 18.24 -11.61 -17.08
C GLN A 181 17.68 -11.44 -18.50
N ASN A 182 16.59 -10.68 -18.65
CA ASN A 182 15.93 -10.40 -19.91
C ASN A 182 15.79 -8.90 -20.21
N ILE A 183 16.55 -8.06 -19.48
CA ILE A 183 16.58 -6.59 -19.62
C ILE A 183 15.14 -6.00 -19.50
N ILE A 184 14.32 -6.55 -18.61
CA ILE A 184 12.95 -6.09 -18.39
C ILE A 184 12.99 -4.82 -17.56
N PRO A 185 12.39 -3.70 -18.01
CA PRO A 185 12.23 -2.49 -17.21
C PRO A 185 11.46 -2.75 -15.93
N ILE A 186 11.92 -2.17 -14.81
CA ILE A 186 11.28 -2.34 -13.51
C ILE A 186 10.95 -1.00 -12.85
N THR A 187 9.92 -1.01 -12.03
CA THR A 187 9.65 0.03 -11.02
C THR A 187 9.61 -0.65 -9.66
N LEU A 188 10.35 -0.10 -8.71
CA LEU A 188 10.44 -0.61 -7.34
C LEU A 188 9.90 0.44 -6.37
N GLU A 189 8.86 0.07 -5.62
CA GLU A 189 8.37 0.80 -4.46
C GLU A 189 8.74 0.00 -3.21
N LEU A 190 9.56 0.58 -2.33
CA LEU A 190 10.20 -0.14 -1.24
C LEU A 190 9.88 0.51 0.11
N GLY A 191 10.38 -0.09 1.19
CA GLY A 191 10.20 0.44 2.54
C GLY A 191 11.06 1.68 2.81
N GLY A 192 10.72 2.37 3.88
CA GLY A 192 11.43 3.55 4.36
C GLY A 192 11.38 3.68 5.86
N LYS A 193 12.10 4.69 6.38
CA LYS A 193 12.09 5.13 7.77
C LYS A 193 11.96 6.65 7.79
N SER A 194 10.78 7.13 7.38
CA SER A 194 10.48 8.55 7.26
C SER A 194 10.62 9.27 8.62
N PRO A 195 11.24 10.45 8.69
CA PRO A 195 11.30 11.24 9.90
C PRO A 195 9.99 12.03 10.09
N ASN A 196 9.59 12.19 11.34
CA ASN A 196 8.61 13.15 11.79
C ASN A 196 9.34 14.17 12.67
N ILE A 197 9.31 15.45 12.32
CA ILE A 197 10.18 16.48 12.92
C ILE A 197 9.32 17.50 13.66
N PHE A 198 9.63 17.74 14.92
CA PHE A 198 8.90 18.63 15.82
C PHE A 198 9.83 19.70 16.38
N PHE A 199 9.60 20.97 16.02
CA PHE A 199 10.32 22.13 16.55
C PHE A 199 9.57 22.74 17.74
N GLU A 200 10.22 23.64 18.50
CA GLU A 200 9.69 24.18 19.75
C GLU A 200 8.45 25.07 19.58
N ASP A 201 8.29 25.69 18.44
CA ASP A 201 7.18 26.59 18.13
C ASP A 201 5.79 25.90 18.21
N ILE A 202 5.73 24.58 18.03
CA ILE A 202 4.47 23.81 18.17
C ILE A 202 3.90 23.85 19.60
N MET A 203 4.71 24.20 20.58
CA MET A 203 4.34 24.25 22.01
C MET A 203 4.25 25.68 22.57
N GLU A 204 4.32 26.71 21.74
CA GLU A 204 4.11 28.11 22.17
C GLU A 204 2.71 28.32 22.76
N LYS A 205 1.73 27.53 22.27
CA LYS A 205 0.37 27.50 22.79
C LYS A 205 -0.09 26.05 23.00
N ASP A 206 -0.86 25.83 24.05
CA ASP A 206 -1.57 24.56 24.24
C ASP A 206 -2.92 24.66 23.55
N ASP A 207 -2.92 24.38 22.25
CA ASP A 207 -4.06 24.55 21.35
C ASP A 207 -4.26 23.34 20.42
N ASP A 208 -5.28 23.42 19.55
CA ASP A 208 -5.64 22.38 18.58
C ASP A 208 -4.47 22.02 17.63
N PHE A 209 -3.53 22.93 17.40
CA PHE A 209 -2.38 22.65 16.55
C PHE A 209 -1.40 21.70 17.25
N PHE A 210 -1.14 21.94 18.53
CA PHE A 210 -0.31 21.04 19.32
C PHE A 210 -0.95 19.65 19.45
N ASP A 211 -2.27 19.56 19.64
CA ASP A 211 -2.99 18.28 19.64
C ASP A 211 -2.85 17.55 18.31
N LYS A 212 -2.93 18.24 17.17
CA LYS A 212 -2.65 17.67 15.85
C LYS A 212 -1.22 17.17 15.68
N CYS A 213 -0.25 17.83 16.30
CA CYS A 213 1.15 17.37 16.31
C CYS A 213 1.30 16.05 17.10
N ILE A 214 0.59 15.92 18.22
CA ILE A 214 0.53 14.67 18.99
C ILE A 214 -0.14 13.55 18.20
N GLU A 215 -1.26 13.82 17.52
CA GLU A 215 -1.87 12.84 16.61
C GLU A 215 -0.92 12.46 15.47
N GLY A 216 -0.21 13.43 14.88
CA GLY A 216 0.83 13.20 13.88
C GLY A 216 1.98 12.33 14.38
N PHE A 217 2.37 12.48 15.65
CA PHE A 217 3.34 11.57 16.28
C PHE A 217 2.80 10.15 16.38
N VAL A 218 1.54 9.99 16.80
CA VAL A 218 0.91 8.66 17.01
C VAL A 218 0.59 7.93 15.71
N MET A 219 0.66 8.60 14.56
CA MET A 219 0.41 7.99 13.24
C MET A 219 1.32 6.80 12.90
N PHE A 220 2.42 6.57 13.63
CA PHE A 220 3.20 5.34 13.46
C PHE A 220 2.41 4.07 13.78
N ASN A 221 1.28 4.18 14.49
CA ASN A 221 0.38 3.07 14.79
C ASN A 221 -0.59 2.73 13.64
N LEU A 222 -0.74 3.62 12.65
CA LEU A 222 -1.63 3.39 11.51
C LEU A 222 -1.32 2.02 10.88
N ASN A 223 -2.37 1.28 10.53
CA ASN A 223 -2.24 -0.06 9.94
C ASN A 223 -1.26 -0.97 10.73
N GLN A 224 -1.36 -1.01 12.05
CA GLN A 224 -0.48 -1.77 12.96
C GLN A 224 1.02 -1.42 12.83
N GLY A 225 1.36 -0.25 12.29
CA GLY A 225 2.73 0.13 11.96
C GLY A 225 3.27 -0.49 10.65
N GLU A 226 2.42 -1.16 9.89
CA GLU A 226 2.75 -1.88 8.66
C GLU A 226 2.64 -0.97 7.42
N VAL A 227 3.23 0.21 7.48
CA VAL A 227 3.12 1.27 6.46
C VAL A 227 4.50 1.62 5.92
N CYS A 228 4.67 1.57 4.59
CA CYS A 228 5.94 1.88 3.92
C CYS A 228 6.38 3.34 4.11
N THR A 229 5.43 4.27 4.24
CA THR A 229 5.65 5.70 4.46
C THR A 229 5.50 6.11 5.93
N CYS A 230 5.37 5.16 6.85
CA CYS A 230 5.16 5.42 8.27
C CYS A 230 6.24 6.35 8.84
N PRO A 231 5.86 7.40 9.61
CA PRO A 231 6.81 8.28 10.29
C PRO A 231 7.43 7.57 11.51
N SER A 232 8.25 6.56 11.24
CA SER A 232 8.80 5.62 12.24
C SER A 232 10.00 6.17 13.04
N ARG A 233 10.41 7.42 12.75
CA ARG A 233 11.42 8.16 13.52
C ARG A 233 10.84 9.51 13.92
N ALA A 234 10.83 9.82 15.21
CA ALA A 234 10.45 11.14 15.70
C ALA A 234 11.71 11.90 16.11
N LEU A 235 11.93 13.07 15.52
CA LEU A 235 13.01 13.99 15.84
C LEU A 235 12.39 15.20 16.55
N ILE A 236 12.58 15.29 17.84
CA ILE A 236 11.95 16.29 18.70
C ILE A 236 13.04 17.22 19.21
N GLN A 237 12.85 18.53 19.06
CA GLN A 237 13.80 19.52 19.56
C GLN A 237 13.97 19.37 21.08
N GLU A 238 15.20 19.45 21.57
CA GLU A 238 15.57 19.14 22.94
C GLU A 238 14.80 19.99 23.97
N SER A 239 14.58 21.26 23.66
CA SER A 239 13.88 22.22 24.56
C SER A 239 12.44 21.81 24.89
N ILE A 240 11.77 21.03 24.05
CA ILE A 240 10.38 20.58 24.24
C ILE A 240 10.25 19.10 24.56
N TYR A 241 11.34 18.32 24.49
CA TYR A 241 11.33 16.87 24.51
C TYR A 241 10.49 16.26 25.64
N ASP A 242 10.76 16.65 26.89
CA ASP A 242 10.11 16.03 28.04
C ASP A 242 8.60 16.27 28.08
N LYS A 243 8.17 17.51 27.85
CA LYS A 243 6.73 17.86 27.83
C LYS A 243 5.99 17.25 26.63
N PHE A 244 6.65 17.26 25.47
CA PHE A 244 6.09 16.61 24.27
C PHE A 244 5.91 15.11 24.48
N MET A 245 6.94 14.43 25.01
CA MET A 245 6.91 13.00 25.24
C MET A 245 5.91 12.58 26.32
N GLU A 246 5.68 13.39 27.33
CA GLU A 246 4.63 13.15 28.33
C GLU A 246 3.25 13.02 27.63
N ARG A 247 2.87 14.01 26.79
CA ARG A 247 1.62 14.00 26.04
C ARG A 247 1.57 12.86 25.01
N ALA A 248 2.65 12.66 24.27
CA ALA A 248 2.76 11.62 23.25
C ALA A 248 2.62 10.21 23.82
N ILE A 249 3.27 9.93 24.97
CA ILE A 249 3.15 8.64 25.67
C ILE A 249 1.71 8.43 26.18
N ALA A 250 1.12 9.45 26.78
CA ALA A 250 -0.27 9.38 27.26
C ALA A 250 -1.24 9.06 26.12
N ARG A 251 -1.07 9.74 24.99
CA ARG A 251 -1.90 9.50 23.78
C ARG A 251 -1.66 8.12 23.18
N THR A 252 -0.41 7.66 23.12
CA THR A 252 -0.05 6.32 22.64
C THR A 252 -0.71 5.21 23.49
N LYS A 253 -0.74 5.37 24.81
CA LYS A 253 -1.39 4.44 25.74
C LYS A 253 -2.92 4.40 25.57
N ALA A 254 -3.53 5.43 25.00
CA ALA A 254 -4.95 5.49 24.71
C ALA A 254 -5.35 4.82 23.38
N VAL A 255 -4.38 4.30 22.62
CA VAL A 255 -4.64 3.56 21.39
C VAL A 255 -5.30 2.22 21.72
N VAL A 256 -6.46 1.98 21.13
CA VAL A 256 -7.28 0.78 21.37
C VAL A 256 -6.79 -0.36 20.47
N GLN A 257 -6.33 -1.44 21.09
CA GLN A 257 -5.98 -2.69 20.41
C GLN A 257 -7.02 -3.76 20.77
N ASP A 258 -7.76 -4.26 19.78
CA ASP A 258 -8.86 -5.22 19.97
C ASP A 258 -9.18 -5.96 18.65
N ASN A 259 -10.33 -6.63 18.59
CA ASN A 259 -10.86 -7.26 17.38
C ASN A 259 -10.97 -6.24 16.23
N PRO A 260 -10.31 -6.49 15.10
CA PRO A 260 -10.26 -5.55 13.98
C PRO A 260 -11.63 -5.24 13.37
N LEU A 261 -12.63 -6.09 13.54
CA LEU A 261 -14.01 -5.85 13.06
C LEU A 261 -14.79 -4.83 13.90
N LYS A 262 -14.28 -4.40 15.05
CA LYS A 262 -14.92 -3.36 15.86
C LYS A 262 -14.50 -1.97 15.36
N MET A 263 -15.45 -1.04 15.26
CA MET A 263 -15.19 0.32 14.75
C MET A 263 -14.30 1.17 15.67
N GLU A 264 -14.26 0.87 16.95
CA GLU A 264 -13.41 1.54 17.94
C GLU A 264 -11.97 1.04 17.93
N THR A 265 -11.67 -0.11 17.32
CA THR A 265 -10.32 -0.67 17.25
C THR A 265 -9.42 0.21 16.39
N MET A 266 -8.26 0.55 16.93
CA MET A 266 -7.24 1.38 16.27
C MET A 266 -6.04 0.56 15.80
N ILE A 267 -5.76 -0.57 16.45
CA ILE A 267 -4.72 -1.55 16.06
C ILE A 267 -5.37 -2.93 16.06
N GLY A 268 -5.26 -3.62 14.94
CA GLY A 268 -5.68 -5.01 14.76
C GLY A 268 -4.54 -6.00 14.96
N ALA A 269 -4.62 -7.13 14.26
CA ALA A 269 -3.58 -8.15 14.25
C ALA A 269 -2.46 -7.81 13.26
N GLN A 270 -1.24 -8.31 13.50
CA GLN A 270 -0.19 -8.30 12.49
C GLN A 270 -0.55 -9.24 11.34
N ALA A 271 -0.11 -8.90 10.12
CA ALA A 271 -0.53 -9.63 8.91
C ALA A 271 -0.10 -11.11 8.88
N SER A 272 0.91 -11.51 9.65
CA SER A 272 1.35 -12.91 9.74
C SER A 272 2.17 -13.17 11.00
N VAL A 273 2.32 -14.47 11.32
CA VAL A 273 3.21 -14.94 12.40
C VAL A 273 4.65 -14.52 12.13
N GLU A 274 5.13 -14.65 10.90
CA GLU A 274 6.49 -14.28 10.51
C GLU A 274 6.73 -12.77 10.74
N GLN A 275 5.76 -11.92 10.43
CA GLN A 275 5.84 -10.50 10.69
C GLN A 275 5.89 -10.22 12.20
N MET A 276 5.05 -10.86 12.99
CA MET A 276 5.06 -10.73 14.45
C MET A 276 6.41 -11.13 15.04
N GLU A 277 6.98 -12.27 14.62
CA GLU A 277 8.29 -12.73 15.10
C GLU A 277 9.42 -11.76 14.67
N LYS A 278 9.34 -11.21 13.46
CA LYS A 278 10.28 -10.18 13.00
C LYS A 278 10.21 -8.94 13.89
N ILE A 279 9.02 -8.45 14.23
CA ILE A 279 8.83 -7.31 15.12
C ILE A 279 9.44 -7.60 16.50
N LYS A 280 9.14 -8.75 17.10
CA LYS A 280 9.72 -9.16 18.38
C LYS A 280 11.24 -9.19 18.34
N SER A 281 11.84 -9.72 17.27
CA SER A 281 13.29 -9.77 17.12
C SER A 281 13.93 -8.36 17.10
N TYR A 282 13.28 -7.40 16.44
CA TYR A 282 13.75 -6.00 16.42
C TYR A 282 13.56 -5.29 17.76
N LEU A 283 12.49 -5.59 18.50
CA LEU A 283 12.32 -5.07 19.86
C LEU A 283 13.46 -5.54 20.80
N GLU A 284 13.82 -6.82 20.72
CA GLU A 284 14.94 -7.36 21.50
C GLU A 284 16.29 -6.78 21.04
N LEU A 285 16.48 -6.61 19.73
CA LEU A 285 17.68 -5.96 19.19
C LEU A 285 17.83 -4.53 19.71
N GLY A 286 16.75 -3.73 19.65
CA GLY A 286 16.75 -2.36 20.14
C GLY A 286 17.10 -2.28 21.64
N LYS A 287 16.53 -3.15 22.47
CA LYS A 287 16.88 -3.25 23.90
C LYS A 287 18.36 -3.59 24.10
N LYS A 288 18.87 -4.55 23.32
CA LYS A 288 20.28 -4.97 23.38
C LYS A 288 21.23 -3.86 22.95
N GLU A 289 20.81 -3.02 22.02
CA GLU A 289 21.58 -1.83 21.58
C GLU A 289 21.44 -0.62 22.51
N GLY A 290 20.71 -0.75 23.63
CA GLY A 290 20.57 0.27 24.65
C GLY A 290 19.39 1.21 24.50
N ALA A 291 18.44 0.90 23.59
CA ALA A 291 17.22 1.70 23.46
C ALA A 291 16.34 1.57 24.70
N LYS A 292 15.82 2.71 25.20
CA LYS A 292 14.89 2.75 26.31
C LYS A 292 13.45 2.59 25.81
N VAL A 293 12.76 1.57 26.31
CA VAL A 293 11.34 1.37 26.04
C VAL A 293 10.52 2.32 26.93
N LEU A 294 9.78 3.24 26.33
CA LEU A 294 8.94 4.21 27.05
C LEU A 294 7.52 3.71 27.22
N THR A 295 6.99 2.95 26.24
CA THR A 295 5.70 2.28 26.30
C THR A 295 5.66 1.12 25.28
N GLY A 296 4.80 0.14 25.48
CA GLY A 296 4.73 -1.04 24.63
C GLY A 296 5.94 -1.97 24.80
N GLY A 297 6.56 -2.40 23.69
CA GLY A 297 7.77 -3.23 23.70
C GLY A 297 7.53 -4.71 24.01
N SER A 298 6.28 -5.17 23.96
CA SER A 298 5.85 -6.58 24.12
C SER A 298 4.53 -6.83 23.38
N ALA A 299 4.21 -8.10 23.16
CA ALA A 299 2.89 -8.47 22.65
C ALA A 299 1.78 -8.02 23.61
N ALA A 300 0.67 -7.53 23.07
CA ALA A 300 -0.48 -7.15 23.85
C ALA A 300 -1.13 -8.35 24.52
N LYS A 301 -1.67 -8.14 25.72
CA LYS A 301 -2.52 -9.11 26.40
C LYS A 301 -3.97 -8.70 26.16
N LEU A 302 -4.62 -9.37 25.24
CA LEU A 302 -6.00 -9.12 24.90
C LEU A 302 -6.95 -10.06 25.68
N ASN A 303 -8.23 -9.67 25.77
CA ASN A 303 -9.26 -10.44 26.46
C ASN A 303 -9.60 -11.72 25.69
N SER A 304 -10.37 -12.63 26.37
CA SER A 304 -10.73 -13.95 25.88
C SER A 304 -11.25 -13.97 24.44
N GLY A 305 -10.73 -14.90 23.64
CA GLY A 305 -11.06 -15.09 22.23
C GLY A 305 -10.09 -14.47 21.23
N LEU A 306 -9.18 -13.62 21.68
CA LEU A 306 -8.17 -12.97 20.83
C LEU A 306 -6.74 -13.40 21.14
N GLU A 307 -6.54 -14.33 22.08
CA GLU A 307 -5.21 -14.74 22.58
C GLU A 307 -4.36 -15.46 21.53
N LYS A 308 -5.01 -15.98 20.49
CA LYS A 308 -4.36 -16.68 19.37
C LYS A 308 -4.10 -15.80 18.14
N GLY A 309 -4.44 -14.52 18.23
CA GLY A 309 -4.14 -13.54 17.19
C GLY A 309 -2.65 -13.18 17.12
N ASN A 310 -2.21 -12.72 15.97
CA ASN A 310 -0.83 -12.26 15.74
C ASN A 310 -0.58 -10.84 16.25
#